data_4b795f87552ab2944d0c3ee736cc8886
#
_entry.id   4b795f87552ab2944d0c3ee736cc8886
#
_cell.length_a   1.000
_cell.length_b   1.000
_cell.length_c   1.000
_cell.angle_alpha   90.00
_cell.angle_beta   90.00
_cell.angle_gamma   90.00
#
_symmetry.space_group_name_H-M   'P 1'
#
loop_
_entity.id
_entity.type
_entity.pdbx_description
1 polymer ?
#
loop_
_entity_poly.entity_id
_entity_poly.type
_entity_poly.pdbx_seq_one_letter_code
_entity_poly.pdbx_strand_id
1 'polypeptide(L)'
;MKFVLIGGAGYIGSQLTVALNTRGHEVTVIDNFTYNQSPFMPPKVKVINDTVENIRTHQADIASADYVFFMASPRLNEINDLPQPLPFVDALNDTVDCLGEKTELIFFSSCSVYGYNAQIVDETSPAKITSLYSKLKVDSENNLIYKGDNRLKIIRLSTLYGLSSVSRNDLLINNFIRDITFSKFLEVYDPLAWRPNIFLEDLINILIDLSEHKRFRPILNIGFNELNTTKQDLILTLVSKNKFDFSVKYYAPQDSRSYKVKFDLLKTLLTFSTHTSYEDGINKIREQL
;
A
#
# COMPACT_ATOMS: atom_id res chain seq x y z
N MET A 1 8.75 -15.39 -13.92
CA MET A 1 7.50 -15.64 -13.19
C MET A 1 6.35 -14.90 -13.87
N LYS A 2 5.12 -15.37 -13.64
CA LYS A 2 3.89 -14.74 -14.12
C LYS A 2 3.17 -14.05 -12.97
N PHE A 3 2.80 -12.79 -13.16
CA PHE A 3 2.08 -11.98 -12.18
C PHE A 3 0.74 -11.51 -12.75
N VAL A 4 -0.30 -11.58 -11.95
CA VAL A 4 -1.58 -10.90 -12.19
C VAL A 4 -1.75 -9.82 -11.15
N LEU A 5 -1.92 -8.57 -11.59
CA LEU A 5 -2.02 -7.38 -10.75
C LEU A 5 -3.44 -6.82 -10.84
N ILE A 6 -4.30 -7.14 -9.87
CA ILE A 6 -5.67 -6.62 -9.76
C ILE A 6 -5.60 -5.25 -9.09
N GLY A 7 -5.94 -4.19 -9.81
CA GLY A 7 -5.65 -2.79 -9.44
C GLY A 7 -4.24 -2.35 -9.88
N GLY A 8 -3.70 -2.98 -10.95
CA GLY A 8 -2.34 -2.78 -11.43
C GLY A 8 -2.06 -1.45 -12.12
N ALA A 9 -3.08 -0.65 -12.42
CA ALA A 9 -2.92 0.71 -12.95
C ALA A 9 -2.95 1.79 -11.86
N GLY A 10 -3.15 1.41 -10.58
CA GLY A 10 -3.19 2.31 -9.44
C GLY A 10 -1.81 2.82 -9.00
N TYR A 11 -1.76 3.54 -7.87
CA TYR A 11 -0.56 4.18 -7.32
C TYR A 11 0.62 3.21 -7.09
N ILE A 12 0.37 2.07 -6.45
CA ILE A 12 1.38 1.02 -6.25
C ILE A 12 1.56 0.22 -7.55
N GLY A 13 0.43 -0.21 -8.12
CA GLY A 13 0.40 -1.16 -9.22
C GLY A 13 1.12 -0.69 -10.46
N SER A 14 1.01 0.59 -10.84
CA SER A 14 1.71 1.14 -12.00
C SER A 14 3.24 1.07 -11.89
N GLN A 15 3.79 1.38 -10.71
CA GLN A 15 5.23 1.27 -10.46
C GLN A 15 5.68 -0.20 -10.43
N LEU A 16 4.90 -1.06 -9.78
CA LEU A 16 5.19 -2.49 -9.69
C LEU A 16 5.12 -3.15 -11.08
N THR A 17 4.14 -2.79 -11.90
CA THR A 17 4.01 -3.28 -13.29
C THR A 17 5.27 -2.99 -14.10
N VAL A 18 5.76 -1.74 -14.05
CA VAL A 18 6.99 -1.35 -14.75
C VAL A 18 8.19 -2.13 -14.21
N ALA A 19 8.34 -2.20 -12.90
CA ALA A 19 9.48 -2.85 -12.25
C ALA A 19 9.55 -4.36 -12.54
N LEU A 20 8.42 -5.07 -12.48
CA LEU A 20 8.34 -6.50 -12.81
C LEU A 20 8.62 -6.75 -14.29
N ASN A 21 8.02 -5.95 -15.18
CA ASN A 21 8.25 -6.10 -16.62
C ASN A 21 9.72 -5.83 -17.02
N THR A 22 10.35 -4.82 -16.40
CA THR A 22 11.78 -4.50 -16.61
C THR A 22 12.70 -5.67 -16.20
N ARG A 23 12.30 -6.45 -15.18
CA ARG A 23 13.00 -7.66 -14.77
C ARG A 23 12.69 -8.90 -15.62
N GLY A 24 11.90 -8.73 -16.68
CA GLY A 24 11.57 -9.82 -17.61
C GLY A 24 10.48 -10.77 -17.11
N HIS A 25 9.70 -10.37 -16.11
CA HIS A 25 8.53 -11.14 -15.69
C HIS A 25 7.36 -10.90 -16.65
N GLU A 26 6.50 -11.90 -16.79
CA GLU A 26 5.22 -11.79 -17.51
C GLU A 26 4.19 -11.15 -16.58
N VAL A 27 3.57 -10.05 -17.02
CA VAL A 27 2.65 -9.27 -16.18
C VAL A 27 1.31 -9.09 -16.90
N THR A 28 0.23 -9.44 -16.20
CA THR A 28 -1.14 -9.11 -16.60
C THR A 28 -1.70 -8.11 -15.58
N VAL A 29 -2.21 -6.99 -16.06
CA VAL A 29 -2.90 -5.97 -15.26
C VAL A 29 -4.40 -6.08 -15.50
N ILE A 30 -5.19 -6.18 -14.43
CA ILE A 30 -6.65 -6.07 -14.45
C ILE A 30 -7.02 -4.82 -13.66
N ASP A 31 -7.62 -3.82 -14.30
CA ASP A 31 -7.96 -2.53 -13.68
C ASP A 31 -9.10 -1.86 -14.45
N ASN A 32 -9.96 -1.13 -13.77
CA ASN A 32 -11.04 -0.36 -14.40
C ASN A 32 -10.65 1.08 -14.74
N PHE A 33 -9.41 1.44 -14.48
CA PHE A 33 -8.79 2.75 -14.75
C PHE A 33 -9.51 3.96 -14.10
N THR A 34 -10.29 3.75 -13.05
CA THR A 34 -11.00 4.83 -12.35
C THR A 34 -10.05 5.96 -11.91
N TYR A 35 -8.85 5.62 -11.47
CA TYR A 35 -7.86 6.61 -10.98
C TYR A 35 -6.77 6.97 -12.00
N ASN A 36 -6.72 6.30 -13.15
CA ASN A 36 -5.70 6.54 -14.16
C ASN A 36 -6.24 6.19 -15.56
N GLN A 37 -6.88 7.14 -16.19
CA GLN A 37 -7.55 6.93 -17.50
C GLN A 37 -6.59 6.67 -18.67
N SER A 38 -5.30 6.99 -18.52
CA SER A 38 -4.29 6.81 -19.56
C SER A 38 -2.96 6.34 -18.94
N PRO A 39 -2.92 5.14 -18.34
CA PRO A 39 -1.71 4.65 -17.69
C PRO A 39 -0.64 4.35 -18.73
N PHE A 40 0.61 4.74 -18.43
CA PHE A 40 1.74 4.20 -19.14
C PHE A 40 1.89 2.72 -18.77
N MET A 41 1.77 1.84 -19.76
CA MET A 41 2.01 0.41 -19.61
C MET A 41 3.12 -0.03 -20.57
N PRO A 42 4.12 -0.79 -20.09
CA PRO A 42 5.15 -1.33 -20.97
C PRO A 42 4.56 -2.22 -22.07
N PRO A 43 5.12 -2.24 -23.29
CA PRO A 43 4.52 -2.92 -24.45
C PRO A 43 4.25 -4.41 -24.30
N LYS A 44 4.95 -5.09 -23.37
CA LYS A 44 4.82 -6.54 -23.13
C LYS A 44 3.81 -6.89 -22.04
N VAL A 45 3.21 -5.90 -21.40
CA VAL A 45 2.21 -6.09 -20.34
C VAL A 45 0.86 -6.37 -20.97
N LYS A 46 0.22 -7.47 -20.59
CA LYS A 46 -1.18 -7.72 -20.92
C LYS A 46 -2.06 -6.82 -20.07
N VAL A 47 -2.91 -6.01 -20.69
CA VAL A 47 -3.80 -5.08 -19.99
C VAL A 47 -5.25 -5.48 -20.24
N ILE A 48 -6.00 -5.65 -19.18
CA ILE A 48 -7.43 -5.98 -19.18
C ILE A 48 -8.16 -4.84 -18.49
N ASN A 49 -8.98 -4.12 -19.26
CA ASN A 49 -9.86 -3.07 -18.71
C ASN A 49 -11.17 -3.73 -18.23
N ASP A 50 -11.25 -4.00 -16.94
CA ASP A 50 -12.44 -4.60 -16.33
C ASP A 50 -12.52 -4.27 -14.83
N THR A 51 -13.71 -4.46 -14.27
CA THR A 51 -14.00 -4.25 -12.85
C THR A 51 -13.74 -5.51 -12.03
N VAL A 52 -13.58 -5.34 -10.72
CA VAL A 52 -13.34 -6.49 -9.81
C VAL A 52 -14.54 -7.42 -9.71
N GLU A 53 -15.76 -6.94 -10.01
CA GLU A 53 -16.98 -7.74 -10.03
C GLU A 53 -16.97 -8.82 -11.12
N ASN A 54 -16.20 -8.62 -12.18
CA ASN A 54 -16.11 -9.55 -13.31
C ASN A 54 -14.90 -10.49 -13.20
N ILE A 55 -14.23 -10.54 -12.05
CA ILE A 55 -12.93 -11.22 -11.90
C ILE A 55 -12.96 -12.70 -12.32
N ARG A 56 -14.08 -13.40 -12.15
CA ARG A 56 -14.26 -14.80 -12.57
C ARG A 56 -14.09 -15.01 -14.07
N THR A 57 -14.34 -13.99 -14.90
CA THR A 57 -14.14 -14.08 -16.35
C THR A 57 -12.67 -14.18 -16.75
N HIS A 58 -11.77 -13.83 -15.83
CA HIS A 58 -10.32 -13.84 -16.00
C HIS A 58 -9.65 -15.04 -15.31
N GLN A 59 -10.42 -16.09 -14.99
CA GLN A 59 -9.91 -17.28 -14.28
C GLN A 59 -8.68 -17.91 -14.94
N ALA A 60 -8.61 -17.96 -16.28
CA ALA A 60 -7.47 -18.55 -16.97
C ALA A 60 -6.15 -17.79 -16.72
N ASP A 61 -6.20 -16.48 -16.69
CA ASP A 61 -5.04 -15.63 -16.37
C ASP A 61 -4.64 -15.83 -14.90
N ILE A 62 -5.60 -15.79 -14.00
CA ILE A 62 -5.39 -15.95 -12.54
C ILE A 62 -4.81 -17.32 -12.23
N ALA A 63 -5.40 -18.39 -12.75
CA ALA A 63 -4.97 -19.77 -12.48
C ALA A 63 -3.58 -20.09 -13.01
N SER A 64 -3.13 -19.39 -14.07
CA SER A 64 -1.80 -19.62 -14.69
C SER A 64 -0.69 -18.79 -14.04
N ALA A 65 -1.01 -17.88 -13.12
CA ALA A 65 -0.04 -17.01 -12.48
C ALA A 65 0.77 -17.73 -11.38
N ASP A 66 2.01 -17.30 -11.16
CA ASP A 66 2.75 -17.64 -9.94
C ASP A 66 2.23 -16.82 -8.75
N TYR A 67 1.95 -15.53 -8.99
CA TYR A 67 1.42 -14.59 -7.99
C TYR A 67 0.24 -13.79 -8.52
N VAL A 68 -0.79 -13.66 -7.70
CA VAL A 68 -1.89 -12.71 -7.86
C VAL A 68 -1.79 -11.65 -6.77
N PHE A 69 -1.59 -10.40 -7.15
CA PHE A 69 -1.55 -9.28 -6.23
C PHE A 69 -2.90 -8.56 -6.25
N PHE A 70 -3.67 -8.70 -5.17
CA PHE A 70 -4.96 -8.03 -5.02
C PHE A 70 -4.77 -6.67 -4.35
N MET A 71 -4.60 -5.64 -5.17
CA MET A 71 -4.35 -4.25 -4.77
C MET A 71 -5.57 -3.34 -4.92
N ALA A 72 -6.58 -3.77 -5.68
CA ALA A 72 -7.80 -3.01 -5.87
C ALA A 72 -8.46 -2.70 -4.51
N SER A 73 -8.75 -1.43 -4.29
CA SER A 73 -9.37 -0.95 -3.05
C SER A 73 -9.84 0.48 -3.23
N PRO A 74 -10.97 0.89 -2.65
CA PRO A 74 -11.34 2.30 -2.60
C PRO A 74 -10.31 3.09 -1.76
N ARG A 75 -10.20 4.38 -2.00
CA ARG A 75 -9.38 5.28 -1.18
C ARG A 75 -10.06 5.57 0.15
N LEU A 76 -9.25 5.82 1.18
CA LEU A 76 -9.77 6.07 2.54
C LEU A 76 -10.74 7.25 2.61
N ASN A 77 -10.44 8.32 1.88
CA ASN A 77 -11.24 9.56 1.85
C ASN A 77 -12.50 9.46 0.98
N GLU A 78 -12.63 8.43 0.16
CA GLU A 78 -13.73 8.26 -0.79
C GLU A 78 -14.70 7.14 -0.36
N ILE A 79 -14.25 6.23 0.50
CA ILE A 79 -14.99 4.99 0.82
C ILE A 79 -16.40 5.23 1.41
N ASN A 80 -16.58 6.35 2.12
CA ASN A 80 -17.86 6.71 2.73
C ASN A 80 -18.90 7.18 1.68
N ASP A 81 -18.42 7.64 0.52
CA ASP A 81 -19.27 8.17 -0.55
C ASP A 81 -19.63 7.09 -1.59
N LEU A 82 -19.06 5.90 -1.46
CA LEU A 82 -19.32 4.78 -2.37
C LEU A 82 -20.59 4.02 -1.97
N PRO A 83 -21.36 3.50 -2.94
CA PRO A 83 -22.49 2.62 -2.68
C PRO A 83 -22.11 1.40 -1.85
N GLN A 84 -22.96 1.03 -0.91
CA GLN A 84 -22.77 -0.15 -0.07
C GLN A 84 -23.78 -1.26 -0.44
N PRO A 85 -23.41 -2.56 -0.32
CA PRO A 85 -22.10 -3.08 0.10
C PRO A 85 -21.02 -2.89 -0.96
N LEU A 86 -19.74 -2.79 -0.52
CA LEU A 86 -18.63 -2.70 -1.45
C LEU A 86 -18.30 -4.07 -2.04
N PRO A 87 -18.06 -4.19 -3.36
CA PRO A 87 -17.86 -5.48 -4.03
C PRO A 87 -16.50 -6.13 -3.73
N PHE A 88 -15.61 -5.46 -3.00
CA PHE A 88 -14.21 -5.87 -2.85
C PHE A 88 -14.01 -7.18 -2.07
N VAL A 89 -14.84 -7.48 -1.08
CA VAL A 89 -14.73 -8.73 -0.31
C VAL A 89 -15.19 -9.91 -1.17
N ASP A 90 -16.29 -9.74 -1.91
CA ASP A 90 -16.80 -10.77 -2.81
C ASP A 90 -15.82 -11.01 -3.97
N ALA A 91 -15.30 -9.95 -4.57
CA ALA A 91 -14.28 -10.03 -5.62
C ALA A 91 -12.99 -10.71 -5.14
N LEU A 92 -12.58 -10.49 -3.89
CA LEU A 92 -11.45 -11.17 -3.29
C LEU A 92 -11.74 -12.68 -3.15
N ASN A 93 -12.95 -13.05 -2.73
CA ASN A 93 -13.39 -14.45 -2.67
C ASN A 93 -13.38 -15.10 -4.04
N ASP A 94 -13.97 -14.42 -5.03
CA ASP A 94 -13.99 -14.87 -6.42
C ASP A 94 -12.57 -15.05 -6.98
N THR A 95 -11.64 -14.17 -6.60
CA THR A 95 -10.23 -14.30 -6.96
C THR A 95 -9.63 -15.57 -6.35
N VAL A 96 -9.90 -15.84 -5.06
CA VAL A 96 -9.42 -17.07 -4.39
C VAL A 96 -9.94 -18.32 -5.08
N ASP A 97 -11.22 -18.33 -5.48
CA ASP A 97 -11.82 -19.47 -6.17
C ASP A 97 -11.21 -19.69 -7.58
N CYS A 98 -10.64 -18.65 -8.19
CA CYS A 98 -9.95 -18.73 -9.47
C CYS A 98 -8.49 -19.15 -9.41
N LEU A 99 -7.88 -19.31 -8.22
CA LEU A 99 -6.46 -19.63 -8.08
C LEU A 99 -6.13 -21.03 -8.62
N GLY A 100 -5.03 -21.14 -9.35
CA GLY A 100 -4.43 -22.43 -9.68
C GLY A 100 -3.79 -23.09 -8.46
N GLU A 101 -3.44 -24.36 -8.58
CA GLU A 101 -2.88 -25.16 -7.46
C GLU A 101 -1.61 -24.56 -6.84
N LYS A 102 -0.78 -23.88 -7.64
CA LYS A 102 0.50 -23.28 -7.23
C LYS A 102 0.49 -21.77 -7.13
N THR A 103 -0.63 -21.14 -7.46
CA THR A 103 -0.78 -19.67 -7.48
C THR A 103 -0.88 -19.16 -6.05
N GLU A 104 -0.01 -18.24 -5.65
CA GLU A 104 -0.13 -17.51 -4.38
C GLU A 104 -0.88 -16.19 -4.58
N LEU A 105 -1.82 -15.91 -3.67
CA LEU A 105 -2.52 -14.63 -3.61
C LEU A 105 -1.92 -13.76 -2.50
N ILE A 106 -1.54 -12.54 -2.87
CA ILE A 106 -1.03 -11.52 -1.95
C ILE A 106 -2.09 -10.41 -1.83
N PHE A 107 -2.78 -10.36 -0.70
CA PHE A 107 -3.76 -9.32 -0.41
C PHE A 107 -3.11 -8.10 0.22
N PHE A 108 -3.38 -6.93 -0.34
CA PHE A 108 -2.85 -5.64 0.13
C PHE A 108 -3.77 -5.05 1.20
N SER A 109 -3.45 -5.35 2.46
CA SER A 109 -4.02 -4.74 3.64
C SER A 109 -3.25 -3.48 4.06
N SER A 110 -3.45 -2.99 5.26
CA SER A 110 -2.87 -1.76 5.78
C SER A 110 -2.59 -1.85 7.27
N CYS A 111 -1.49 -1.27 7.74
CA CYS A 111 -1.24 -1.11 9.17
C CYS A 111 -2.32 -0.27 9.89
N SER A 112 -3.18 0.45 9.15
CA SER A 112 -4.32 1.15 9.75
C SER A 112 -5.33 0.23 10.45
N VAL A 113 -5.28 -1.08 10.21
CA VAL A 113 -6.06 -2.09 10.93
C VAL A 113 -5.74 -2.12 12.43
N TYR A 114 -4.57 -1.64 12.85
CA TYR A 114 -4.18 -1.58 14.26
C TYR A 114 -4.86 -0.44 15.05
N GLY A 115 -5.47 0.55 14.37
CA GLY A 115 -6.21 1.65 14.99
C GLY A 115 -5.36 2.47 15.98
N TYR A 116 -5.92 2.80 17.14
CA TYR A 116 -5.17 3.45 18.22
C TYR A 116 -4.49 2.40 19.11
N ASN A 117 -3.17 2.52 19.28
CA ASN A 117 -2.41 1.64 20.16
C ASN A 117 -1.28 2.40 20.86
N ALA A 118 -1.28 2.36 22.20
CA ALA A 118 -0.22 2.97 23.00
C ALA A 118 1.07 2.13 22.99
N GLN A 119 0.96 0.82 22.73
CA GLN A 119 2.09 -0.10 22.62
C GLN A 119 2.51 -0.28 21.16
N ILE A 120 3.73 -0.75 20.95
CA ILE A 120 4.20 -1.16 19.62
C ILE A 120 3.47 -2.45 19.24
N VAL A 121 2.89 -2.48 18.03
CA VAL A 121 2.15 -3.62 17.50
C VAL A 121 2.97 -4.39 16.47
N ASP A 122 2.66 -5.66 16.30
CA ASP A 122 3.24 -6.56 15.32
C ASP A 122 2.15 -7.40 14.64
N GLU A 123 2.54 -8.39 13.82
CA GLU A 123 1.62 -9.25 13.09
C GLU A 123 0.67 -10.06 13.98
N THR A 124 1.03 -10.31 15.25
CA THR A 124 0.22 -11.06 16.22
C THR A 124 -0.77 -10.18 16.98
N SER A 125 -0.61 -8.87 16.87
CA SER A 125 -1.45 -7.89 17.57
C SER A 125 -2.86 -7.86 16.98
N PRO A 126 -3.92 -7.77 17.81
CA PRO A 126 -5.30 -7.73 17.36
C PRO A 126 -5.60 -6.45 16.57
N ALA A 127 -6.43 -6.59 15.54
CA ALA A 127 -6.95 -5.44 14.80
C ALA A 127 -7.96 -4.64 15.63
N LYS A 128 -7.98 -3.31 15.42
CA LYS A 128 -8.93 -2.35 16.04
C LYS A 128 -9.56 -1.49 14.96
N ILE A 129 -10.82 -1.76 14.64
CA ILE A 129 -11.56 -1.05 13.60
C ILE A 129 -11.87 0.37 14.07
N THR A 130 -11.40 1.37 13.32
CA THR A 130 -11.62 2.81 13.61
C THR A 130 -12.25 3.57 12.44
N SER A 131 -12.44 2.91 11.28
CA SER A 131 -13.04 3.51 10.09
C SER A 131 -13.66 2.43 9.20
N LEU A 132 -14.51 2.82 8.25
CA LEU A 132 -15.06 1.91 7.24
C LEU A 132 -13.93 1.27 6.40
N TYR A 133 -12.87 2.01 6.12
CA TYR A 133 -11.69 1.47 5.42
C TYR A 133 -10.98 0.38 6.23
N SER A 134 -10.72 0.61 7.53
CA SER A 134 -10.11 -0.43 8.38
C SER A 134 -11.04 -1.63 8.55
N LYS A 135 -12.36 -1.40 8.61
CA LYS A 135 -13.36 -2.48 8.63
C LYS A 135 -13.26 -3.34 7.36
N LEU A 136 -13.27 -2.73 6.18
CA LEU A 136 -13.12 -3.45 4.90
C LEU A 136 -11.86 -4.31 4.88
N LYS A 137 -10.71 -3.74 5.32
CA LYS A 137 -9.45 -4.50 5.35
C LYS A 137 -9.49 -5.65 6.35
N VAL A 138 -10.02 -5.44 7.55
CA VAL A 138 -10.15 -6.49 8.58
C VAL A 138 -11.12 -7.59 8.15
N ASP A 139 -12.26 -7.25 7.57
CA ASP A 139 -13.21 -8.24 7.04
C ASP A 139 -12.57 -9.10 5.95
N SER A 140 -11.81 -8.48 5.05
CA SER A 140 -11.04 -9.19 4.00
C SER A 140 -9.96 -10.10 4.60
N GLU A 141 -9.19 -9.62 5.59
CA GLU A 141 -8.18 -10.43 6.28
C GLU A 141 -8.80 -11.65 6.96
N ASN A 142 -9.87 -11.43 7.74
CA ASN A 142 -10.57 -12.51 8.47
C ASN A 142 -11.10 -13.57 7.51
N ASN A 143 -11.63 -13.15 6.38
CA ASN A 143 -12.13 -14.06 5.35
C ASN A 143 -11.01 -14.94 4.78
N LEU A 144 -9.85 -14.36 4.44
CA LEU A 144 -8.70 -15.12 3.96
C LEU A 144 -8.14 -16.07 5.03
N ILE A 145 -8.05 -15.60 6.28
CA ILE A 145 -7.58 -16.43 7.42
C ILE A 145 -8.53 -17.60 7.66
N TYR A 146 -9.86 -17.35 7.61
CA TYR A 146 -10.87 -18.40 7.80
C TYR A 146 -10.77 -19.54 6.77
N LYS A 147 -10.38 -19.22 5.52
CA LYS A 147 -10.17 -20.23 4.47
C LYS A 147 -9.02 -21.20 4.78
N GLY A 148 -8.06 -20.80 5.63
CA GLY A 148 -6.96 -21.68 6.08
C GLY A 148 -6.02 -22.15 4.97
N ASP A 149 -6.02 -21.50 3.81
CA ASP A 149 -5.19 -21.86 2.66
C ASP A 149 -3.82 -21.17 2.74
N ASN A 150 -2.77 -21.97 2.76
CA ASN A 150 -1.38 -21.49 2.86
C ASN A 150 -0.92 -20.67 1.65
N ARG A 151 -1.64 -20.68 0.53
CA ARG A 151 -1.37 -19.83 -0.64
C ARG A 151 -1.82 -18.38 -0.46
N LEU A 152 -2.68 -18.11 0.53
CA LEU A 152 -3.23 -16.80 0.81
C LEU A 152 -2.30 -16.05 1.76
N LYS A 153 -1.79 -14.88 1.34
CA LYS A 153 -0.89 -14.05 2.11
C LYS A 153 -1.49 -12.66 2.27
N ILE A 154 -1.27 -12.06 3.41
CA ILE A 154 -1.76 -10.73 3.77
C ILE A 154 -0.54 -9.85 4.05
N ILE A 155 -0.44 -8.73 3.35
CA ILE A 155 0.58 -7.71 3.66
C ILE A 155 -0.10 -6.45 4.21
N ARG A 156 0.30 -6.04 5.43
CA ARG A 156 -0.16 -4.82 6.08
C ARG A 156 0.83 -3.71 5.81
N LEU A 157 0.47 -2.80 4.90
CA LEU A 157 1.36 -1.74 4.45
C LEU A 157 1.41 -0.57 5.43
N SER A 158 2.61 -0.03 5.66
CA SER A 158 2.82 1.30 6.23
C SER A 158 2.19 2.38 5.35
N THR A 159 2.07 3.60 5.85
CA THR A 159 1.62 4.76 5.07
C THR A 159 2.63 5.05 3.97
N LEU A 160 2.19 4.99 2.73
CA LEU A 160 3.04 5.20 1.57
C LEU A 160 3.32 6.69 1.33
N TYR A 161 4.48 6.98 0.78
CA TYR A 161 4.80 8.26 0.16
C TYR A 161 5.72 8.07 -1.04
N GLY A 162 5.76 9.04 -1.94
CA GLY A 162 6.56 8.96 -3.16
C GLY A 162 5.73 9.31 -4.40
N LEU A 163 6.38 9.33 -5.55
CA LEU A 163 5.76 9.65 -6.83
C LEU A 163 5.35 8.41 -7.61
N SER A 164 4.26 8.54 -8.33
CA SER A 164 3.74 7.51 -9.22
C SER A 164 2.99 8.18 -10.37
N SER A 165 2.68 7.42 -11.42
CA SER A 165 1.81 7.89 -12.51
C SER A 165 0.39 8.26 -12.02
N VAL A 166 -0.01 7.75 -10.87
CA VAL A 166 -1.26 8.11 -10.18
C VAL A 166 -0.96 8.97 -8.99
N SER A 167 -1.46 10.20 -8.98
CA SER A 167 -1.28 11.10 -7.83
C SER A 167 -2.05 10.63 -6.61
N ARG A 168 -1.40 10.65 -5.44
CA ARG A 168 -1.98 10.35 -4.12
C ARG A 168 -1.67 11.49 -3.15
N ASN A 169 -2.25 12.66 -3.44
CA ASN A 169 -2.13 13.86 -2.63
C ASN A 169 -2.89 13.78 -1.29
N ASP A 170 -3.67 12.73 -1.09
CA ASP A 170 -4.33 12.39 0.18
C ASP A 170 -3.42 11.67 1.19
N LEU A 171 -2.27 11.15 0.74
CA LEU A 171 -1.29 10.50 1.62
C LEU A 171 -0.48 11.56 2.39
N LEU A 172 -0.23 11.28 3.67
CA LEU A 172 0.30 12.24 4.65
C LEU A 172 1.50 13.06 4.15
N ILE A 173 2.57 12.38 3.75
CA ILE A 173 3.81 13.06 3.33
C ILE A 173 3.64 13.74 1.98
N ASN A 174 2.96 13.10 1.03
CA ASN A 174 2.67 13.70 -0.28
C ASN A 174 1.83 14.96 -0.14
N ASN A 175 0.81 14.93 0.74
CA ASN A 175 -0.01 16.11 1.07
C ASN A 175 0.85 17.22 1.67
N PHE A 176 1.68 16.92 2.66
CA PHE A 176 2.54 17.91 3.30
C PHE A 176 3.48 18.58 2.29
N ILE A 177 4.16 17.79 1.45
CA ILE A 177 5.07 18.35 0.45
C ILE A 177 4.33 19.23 -0.55
N ARG A 178 3.14 18.81 -1.01
CA ARG A 178 2.30 19.61 -1.90
C ARG A 178 1.91 20.94 -1.26
N ASP A 179 1.35 20.90 -0.05
CA ASP A 179 0.85 22.11 0.62
C ASP A 179 2.00 23.07 0.95
N ILE A 180 3.15 22.57 1.39
CA ILE A 180 4.35 23.38 1.61
C ILE A 180 4.85 24.01 0.31
N THR A 181 4.87 23.27 -0.78
CA THR A 181 5.39 23.74 -2.07
C THR A 181 4.52 24.86 -2.64
N PHE A 182 3.21 24.68 -2.62
CA PHE A 182 2.28 25.60 -3.30
C PHE A 182 1.72 26.71 -2.41
N SER A 183 1.40 26.43 -1.14
CA SER A 183 0.78 27.39 -0.24
C SER A 183 1.71 27.97 0.82
N LYS A 184 2.90 27.40 1.02
CA LYS A 184 3.83 27.74 2.10
C LYS A 184 3.18 27.69 3.49
N PHE A 185 2.12 26.88 3.63
CA PHE A 185 1.34 26.76 4.84
C PHE A 185 0.90 25.31 5.04
N LEU A 186 0.96 24.84 6.28
CA LEU A 186 0.61 23.48 6.64
C LEU A 186 -0.36 23.45 7.82
N GLU A 187 -1.49 22.77 7.65
CA GLU A 187 -2.41 22.43 8.73
C GLU A 187 -2.14 21.04 9.25
N VAL A 188 -1.92 20.91 10.54
CA VAL A 188 -1.54 19.64 11.18
C VAL A 188 -2.50 19.30 12.30
N TYR A 189 -3.28 18.27 12.09
CA TYR A 189 -4.12 17.64 13.09
C TYR A 189 -3.35 16.51 13.78
N ASP A 190 -3.47 16.36 15.09
CA ASP A 190 -2.78 15.33 15.87
C ASP A 190 -1.26 15.29 15.65
N PRO A 191 -0.51 16.33 16.00
CA PRO A 191 0.93 16.39 15.72
C PRO A 191 1.72 15.24 16.36
N LEU A 192 1.25 14.71 17.51
CA LEU A 192 1.90 13.63 18.25
C LEU A 192 1.44 12.22 17.82
N ALA A 193 0.52 12.12 16.86
CA ALA A 193 0.08 10.82 16.38
C ALA A 193 1.20 10.10 15.60
N TRP A 194 1.48 8.87 16.01
CA TRP A 194 2.46 7.99 15.37
C TRP A 194 1.93 7.37 14.09
N ARG A 195 2.80 7.34 13.06
CA ARG A 195 2.55 6.64 11.79
C ARG A 195 3.82 5.95 11.32
N PRO A 196 3.75 4.66 10.98
CA PRO A 196 4.77 4.03 10.17
C PRO A 196 4.62 4.53 8.73
N ASN A 197 5.73 4.83 8.09
CA ASN A 197 5.76 5.25 6.69
C ASN A 197 6.72 4.38 5.88
N ILE A 198 6.55 4.36 4.56
CA ILE A 198 7.45 3.68 3.63
C ILE A 198 7.49 4.41 2.29
N PHE A 199 8.69 4.57 1.72
CA PHE A 199 8.86 5.13 0.40
C PHE A 199 8.39 4.12 -0.66
N LEU A 200 7.72 4.59 -1.70
CA LEU A 200 7.09 3.73 -2.70
C LEU A 200 8.10 2.81 -3.41
N GLU A 201 9.27 3.33 -3.78
CA GLU A 201 10.32 2.51 -4.41
C GLU A 201 10.81 1.38 -3.49
N ASP A 202 10.91 1.62 -2.17
CA ASP A 202 11.30 0.59 -1.21
C ASP A 202 10.24 -0.50 -1.12
N LEU A 203 8.95 -0.14 -1.12
CA LEU A 203 7.87 -1.12 -1.19
C LEU A 203 8.00 -2.00 -2.45
N ILE A 204 8.21 -1.39 -3.62
CA ILE A 204 8.34 -2.13 -4.88
C ILE A 204 9.51 -3.13 -4.80
N ASN A 205 10.67 -2.69 -4.28
CA ASN A 205 11.84 -3.56 -4.12
C ASN A 205 11.56 -4.72 -3.15
N ILE A 206 10.86 -4.46 -2.03
CA ILE A 206 10.44 -5.49 -1.06
C ILE A 206 9.53 -6.52 -1.73
N LEU A 207 8.50 -6.07 -2.47
CA LEU A 207 7.56 -6.99 -3.13
C LEU A 207 8.26 -7.90 -4.14
N ILE A 208 9.21 -7.38 -4.88
CA ILE A 208 10.00 -8.15 -5.84
C ILE A 208 10.90 -9.15 -5.11
N ASP A 209 11.66 -8.71 -4.12
CA ASP A 209 12.55 -9.58 -3.34
C ASP A 209 11.78 -10.74 -2.69
N LEU A 210 10.65 -10.45 -2.06
CA LEU A 210 9.80 -11.49 -1.45
C LEU A 210 9.24 -12.48 -2.49
N SER A 211 8.87 -12.00 -3.68
CA SER A 211 8.35 -12.84 -4.76
C SER A 211 9.45 -13.74 -5.35
N GLU A 212 10.60 -13.15 -5.71
CA GLU A 212 11.72 -13.88 -6.33
C GLU A 212 12.29 -14.95 -5.42
N HIS A 213 12.26 -14.75 -4.10
CA HIS A 213 12.76 -15.69 -3.10
C HIS A 213 11.66 -16.51 -2.39
N LYS A 214 10.38 -16.37 -2.79
CA LYS A 214 9.22 -17.07 -2.22
C LYS A 214 9.14 -16.95 -0.70
N ARG A 215 9.28 -15.72 -0.17
CA ARG A 215 9.40 -15.46 1.27
C ARG A 215 8.18 -14.82 1.92
N PHE A 216 7.06 -14.71 1.21
CA PHE A 216 5.83 -14.21 1.82
C PHE A 216 5.40 -15.08 3.01
N ARG A 217 4.87 -14.44 4.05
CA ARG A 217 4.31 -15.07 5.23
C ARG A 217 2.78 -14.94 5.22
N PRO A 218 2.04 -15.76 5.98
CA PRO A 218 0.57 -15.64 6.05
C PRO A 218 0.11 -14.22 6.35
N ILE A 219 0.73 -13.55 7.34
CA ILE A 219 0.56 -12.13 7.62
C ILE A 219 1.95 -11.52 7.74
N LEU A 220 2.16 -10.35 7.11
CA LEU A 220 3.43 -9.64 7.13
C LEU A 220 3.22 -8.13 7.13
N ASN A 221 3.79 -7.45 8.13
CA ASN A 221 3.88 -5.98 8.12
C ASN A 221 4.98 -5.52 7.17
N ILE A 222 4.69 -4.53 6.33
CA ILE A 222 5.65 -3.98 5.36
C ILE A 222 6.02 -2.55 5.74
N GLY A 223 7.28 -2.36 6.10
CA GLY A 223 7.85 -1.08 6.51
C GLY A 223 9.20 -1.26 7.20
N PHE A 224 9.66 -0.19 7.86
CA PHE A 224 10.92 -0.19 8.60
C PHE A 224 10.72 0.42 9.98
N ASN A 225 11.37 -0.14 11.01
CA ASN A 225 11.25 0.31 12.39
C ASN A 225 11.63 1.80 12.54
N GLU A 226 12.63 2.22 11.79
CA GLU A 226 13.22 3.57 11.78
C GLU A 226 12.26 4.62 11.17
N LEU A 227 11.27 4.17 10.40
CA LEU A 227 10.28 5.03 9.75
C LEU A 227 8.93 5.09 10.50
N ASN A 228 8.90 4.68 11.78
CA ASN A 228 7.84 5.07 12.69
C ASN A 228 8.10 6.50 13.18
N THR A 229 7.23 7.44 12.85
CA THR A 229 7.42 8.85 13.22
C THR A 229 6.13 9.51 13.67
N THR A 230 6.22 10.59 14.43
CA THR A 230 5.08 11.49 14.64
C THR A 230 4.98 12.48 13.49
N LYS A 231 3.80 13.08 13.30
CA LYS A 231 3.65 14.16 12.32
C LYS A 231 4.56 15.35 12.65
N GLN A 232 4.77 15.63 13.93
CA GLN A 232 5.65 16.70 14.40
C GLN A 232 7.12 16.42 14.06
N ASP A 233 7.61 15.20 14.29
CA ASP A 233 8.99 14.84 13.93
C ASP A 233 9.22 14.90 12.42
N LEU A 234 8.20 14.52 11.63
CA LEU A 234 8.23 14.67 10.18
C LEU A 234 8.37 16.14 9.77
N ILE A 235 7.61 17.05 10.40
CA ILE A 235 7.70 18.49 10.15
C ILE A 235 9.10 19.01 10.48
N LEU A 236 9.66 18.59 11.60
CA LEU A 236 11.05 18.96 11.97
C LEU A 236 12.05 18.48 10.92
N THR A 237 11.85 17.30 10.32
CA THR A 237 12.67 16.80 9.22
C THR A 237 12.54 17.70 7.98
N LEU A 238 11.32 18.06 7.59
CA LEU A 238 11.07 18.96 6.46
C LEU A 238 11.80 20.29 6.60
N VAL A 239 11.79 20.88 7.80
CA VAL A 239 12.48 22.15 8.05
C VAL A 239 14.00 21.98 8.14
N SER A 240 14.47 21.06 9.00
CA SER A 240 15.90 20.96 9.35
C SER A 240 16.73 20.28 8.28
N LYS A 241 16.21 19.23 7.65
CA LYS A 241 16.93 18.41 6.66
C LYS A 241 16.64 18.85 5.23
N ASN A 242 15.38 18.95 4.88
CA ASN A 242 14.99 19.27 3.50
C ASN A 242 14.95 20.78 3.21
N LYS A 243 15.16 21.64 4.22
CA LYS A 243 15.25 23.12 4.08
C LYS A 243 13.99 23.75 3.48
N PHE A 244 12.82 23.20 3.76
CA PHE A 244 11.57 23.89 3.41
C PHE A 244 11.33 25.07 4.35
N ASP A 245 10.82 26.17 3.80
CA ASP A 245 10.37 27.35 4.53
C ASP A 245 8.85 27.49 4.40
N PHE A 246 8.15 27.40 5.54
CA PHE A 246 6.68 27.42 5.60
C PHE A 246 6.20 27.72 7.03
N SER A 247 4.94 28.13 7.13
CA SER A 247 4.26 28.27 8.42
C SER A 247 3.40 27.04 8.74
N VAL A 248 3.23 26.75 10.03
CA VAL A 248 2.46 25.59 10.49
C VAL A 248 1.41 26.04 11.50
N LYS A 249 0.20 25.50 11.35
CA LYS A 249 -0.86 25.62 12.35
C LYS A 249 -1.26 24.25 12.86
N TYR A 250 -1.18 24.08 14.17
CA TYR A 250 -1.54 22.83 14.84
C TYR A 250 -2.98 22.90 15.34
N TYR A 251 -3.68 21.78 15.18
CA TYR A 251 -5.07 21.63 15.61
C TYR A 251 -5.22 20.47 16.59
N ALA A 252 -6.30 20.51 17.36
CA ALA A 252 -6.69 19.44 18.28
C ALA A 252 -6.91 18.10 17.55
N PRO A 253 -6.82 16.96 18.26
CA PRO A 253 -7.02 15.64 17.72
C PRO A 253 -8.34 15.47 16.98
N GLN A 254 -8.27 14.93 15.76
CA GLN A 254 -9.43 14.52 14.96
C GLN A 254 -9.31 13.06 14.46
N ASP A 255 -8.11 12.49 14.49
CA ASP A 255 -7.83 11.13 14.01
C ASP A 255 -7.61 10.19 15.21
N SER A 256 -8.45 9.16 15.31
CA SER A 256 -8.34 8.14 16.37
C SER A 256 -7.19 7.15 16.13
N ARG A 257 -6.41 7.28 15.03
CA ARG A 257 -5.32 6.38 14.68
C ARG A 257 -4.00 6.94 15.21
N SER A 258 -3.32 6.19 16.05
CA SER A 258 -1.93 6.44 16.45
C SER A 258 -1.32 5.11 16.84
N TYR A 259 -0.32 4.66 16.11
CA TYR A 259 0.32 3.36 16.34
C TYR A 259 1.74 3.33 15.80
N LYS A 260 2.60 2.59 16.52
CA LYS A 260 3.93 2.17 16.06
C LYS A 260 3.87 0.71 15.67
N VAL A 261 4.53 0.33 14.58
CA VAL A 261 4.55 -1.04 14.09
C VAL A 261 5.98 -1.59 14.12
N LYS A 262 6.09 -2.86 14.51
CA LYS A 262 7.33 -3.62 14.47
C LYS A 262 7.43 -4.37 13.14
N PHE A 263 8.60 -4.28 12.51
CA PHE A 263 8.87 -4.87 11.20
C PHE A 263 10.01 -5.91 11.25
N ASP A 264 10.27 -6.47 12.42
CA ASP A 264 11.40 -7.39 12.61
C ASP A 264 11.23 -8.67 11.78
N LEU A 265 9.99 -9.15 11.59
CA LEU A 265 9.75 -10.32 10.75
C LEU A 265 10.16 -10.04 9.30
N LEU A 266 9.76 -8.92 8.73
CA LEU A 266 10.16 -8.51 7.38
C LEU A 266 11.69 -8.46 7.25
N LYS A 267 12.37 -7.84 8.23
CA LYS A 267 13.82 -7.72 8.24
C LYS A 267 14.54 -9.07 8.11
N THR A 268 13.98 -10.15 8.66
CA THR A 268 14.55 -11.51 8.54
C THR A 268 14.36 -12.14 7.17
N LEU A 269 13.48 -11.60 6.34
CA LEU A 269 13.09 -12.15 5.05
C LEU A 269 13.79 -11.48 3.88
N LEU A 270 14.20 -10.20 4.03
CA LEU A 270 14.81 -9.43 2.95
C LEU A 270 16.26 -9.86 2.69
N THR A 271 16.67 -9.77 1.42
CA THR A 271 18.06 -9.96 1.00
C THR A 271 18.91 -8.69 1.14
N PHE A 272 18.28 -7.57 1.45
CA PHE A 272 18.91 -6.26 1.66
C PHE A 272 18.45 -5.62 2.98
N SER A 273 19.23 -4.70 3.51
CA SER A 273 18.96 -4.01 4.78
C SER A 273 18.79 -2.49 4.64
N THR A 274 19.00 -1.96 3.45
CA THR A 274 18.92 -0.51 3.20
C THR A 274 17.51 -0.08 2.86
N HIS A 275 17.11 1.10 3.31
CA HIS A 275 15.86 1.76 2.97
C HIS A 275 16.11 3.26 2.72
N THR A 276 15.18 3.88 2.03
CA THR A 276 15.22 5.32 1.74
C THR A 276 14.89 6.11 3.03
N SER A 277 15.79 7.01 3.42
CA SER A 277 15.53 7.92 4.55
C SER A 277 14.40 8.91 4.20
N TYR A 278 13.81 9.55 5.23
CA TYR A 278 12.84 10.64 4.97
C TYR A 278 13.46 11.78 4.18
N GLU A 279 14.70 12.16 4.51
CA GLU A 279 15.43 13.23 3.80
C GLU A 279 15.57 12.92 2.31
N ASP A 280 16.03 11.72 1.96
CA ASP A 280 16.25 11.32 0.57
C ASP A 280 14.92 11.17 -0.19
N GLY A 281 13.93 10.50 0.40
CA GLY A 281 12.64 10.29 -0.23
C GLY A 281 11.88 11.60 -0.50
N ILE A 282 11.93 12.55 0.44
CA ILE A 282 11.33 13.87 0.29
C ILE A 282 12.06 14.70 -0.78
N ASN A 283 13.40 14.65 -0.81
CA ASN A 283 14.19 15.34 -1.84
C ASN A 283 13.88 14.80 -3.23
N LYS A 284 13.77 13.47 -3.40
CA LYS A 284 13.35 12.85 -4.67
C LYS A 284 11.99 13.35 -5.15
N ILE A 285 11.02 13.53 -4.24
CA ILE A 285 9.70 14.08 -4.60
C ILE A 285 9.84 15.54 -5.03
N ARG A 286 10.59 16.35 -4.27
CA ARG A 286 10.77 17.78 -4.53
C ARG A 286 11.44 18.05 -5.88
N GLU A 287 12.39 17.25 -6.30
CA GLU A 287 13.11 17.39 -7.58
C GLU A 287 12.22 17.16 -8.81
N GLN A 288 11.04 16.58 -8.64
CA GLN A 288 10.10 16.27 -9.71
C GLN A 288 8.82 17.13 -9.68
N LEU A 289 8.69 18.02 -8.68
CA LEU A 289 7.62 19.03 -8.60
C LEU A 289 8.05 20.36 -9.21
#